data_0b3284204da926cc49b62f665cdc7da2
#
_entry.id   0b3284204da926cc49b62f665cdc7da2
#
_cell.length_a   1.000
_cell.length_b   1.000
_cell.length_c   1.000
_cell.angle_alpha   90.00
_cell.angle_beta   90.00
_cell.angle_gamma   90.00
#
_symmetry.space_group_name_H-M   'P 1'
#
loop_
_entity.id
_entity.type
_entity.pdbx_description
1 polymer ?
#
loop_
_entity_poly.entity_id
_entity_poly.type
_entity_poly.pdbx_seq_one_letter_code
_entity_poly.pdbx_strand_id
1 'polypeptide(L)'
;MLRRNVTIDVKHFEDCEQLFLSIGRCFTIEALLNFFNMETMDDCPTRNRPPYHVLDVGDNKRSYYHYVLPLNSLMNSVTPGPNIDEQGSSDNDDFVRNYSMCLLKYFFVYPDLKDAVKEGNGKVLGTLHKQLLPLFKSLPGFNAYAIEMFINILQNEVLLSEAESHQCIWAATANWKGGPGKNIEIDILQENRNKDIKKEIWGMGANKTDKAIDRASRAAGGQRKIVENFDQQVGRGFQHSSHSHKSSSTDEGKVCRDLRELKPFTTVPNRKHDSFPDIMVDPLSTLDEEDYNKWGARHKNNLLLDAPIAQEDEEDDQ
;
A
#
# COMPACT_ATOMS: atom_id res chain seq x y z
N MET A 1 -11.44 12.45 18.49
CA MET A 1 -10.38 11.62 19.12
C MET A 1 -10.85 10.18 19.20
N LEU A 2 -10.16 9.30 18.53
CA LEU A 2 -10.42 7.86 18.60
C LEU A 2 -10.26 7.40 20.07
N ARG A 3 -11.23 6.63 20.59
CA ARG A 3 -11.21 6.14 21.98
C ARG A 3 -10.05 5.16 22.28
N ARG A 4 -9.32 4.74 21.29
CA ARG A 4 -8.09 3.97 21.45
C ARG A 4 -6.92 4.93 21.56
N ASN A 5 -6.12 4.79 22.62
CA ASN A 5 -4.76 5.30 22.62
C ASN A 5 -3.96 4.51 21.57
N VAL A 6 -4.19 4.81 20.30
CA VAL A 6 -3.35 4.30 19.22
C VAL A 6 -2.06 5.07 19.32
N THR A 7 -1.02 4.42 19.77
CA THR A 7 0.32 4.96 19.71
C THR A 7 0.70 4.94 18.22
N ILE A 8 0.66 6.10 17.58
CA ILE A 8 1.16 6.27 16.20
C ILE A 8 2.69 6.20 16.31
N ASP A 9 3.19 4.99 16.40
CA ASP A 9 4.62 4.69 16.36
C ASP A 9 4.82 3.73 15.18
N VAL A 10 5.77 4.05 14.32
CA VAL A 10 6.17 3.20 13.17
C VAL A 10 6.44 1.76 13.59
N LYS A 11 6.80 1.53 14.85
CA LYS A 11 6.98 0.19 15.45
C LYS A 11 5.69 -0.61 15.60
N HIS A 12 4.53 0.02 15.54
CA HIS A 12 3.20 -0.59 15.64
C HIS A 12 2.49 -0.55 14.30
N PHE A 13 3.08 -1.17 13.29
CA PHE A 13 2.60 -1.17 11.91
C PHE A 13 1.12 -1.59 11.81
N GLU A 14 0.71 -2.67 12.49
CA GLU A 14 -0.67 -3.18 12.41
C GLU A 14 -1.71 -2.16 12.90
N ASP A 15 -1.40 -1.41 13.97
CA ASP A 15 -2.27 -0.37 14.50
C ASP A 15 -2.35 0.82 13.55
N CYS A 16 -1.22 1.23 12.98
CA CYS A 16 -1.15 2.28 11.97
C CYS A 16 -1.91 1.88 10.70
N GLU A 17 -1.76 0.65 10.25
CA GLU A 17 -2.48 0.10 9.10
C GLU A 17 -4.00 0.13 9.32
N GLN A 18 -4.48 -0.36 10.47
CA GLN A 18 -5.90 -0.36 10.78
C GLN A 18 -6.47 1.06 10.86
N LEU A 19 -5.72 1.99 11.44
CA LEU A 19 -6.11 3.40 11.48
C LEU A 19 -6.20 3.98 10.08
N PHE A 20 -5.19 3.76 9.24
CA PHE A 20 -5.17 4.23 7.86
C PHE A 20 -6.35 3.68 7.05
N LEU A 21 -6.63 2.38 7.16
CA LEU A 21 -7.74 1.74 6.49
C LEU A 21 -9.10 2.27 6.99
N SER A 22 -9.26 2.53 8.30
CA SER A 22 -10.49 3.09 8.86
C SER A 22 -10.73 4.52 8.38
N ILE A 23 -9.70 5.35 8.40
CA ILE A 23 -9.77 6.73 7.90
C ILE A 23 -10.09 6.74 6.39
N GLY A 24 -9.35 5.95 5.60
CA GLY A 24 -9.56 5.87 4.16
C GLY A 24 -10.98 5.42 3.79
N ARG A 25 -11.56 4.45 4.53
CA ARG A 25 -12.97 4.07 4.35
C ARG A 25 -13.93 5.23 4.61
N CYS A 26 -13.71 6.01 5.69
CA CYS A 26 -14.55 7.16 6.00
C CYS A 26 -14.48 8.22 4.89
N PHE A 27 -13.27 8.54 4.42
CA PHE A 27 -13.11 9.47 3.30
C PHE A 27 -13.75 8.94 2.01
N THR A 28 -13.64 7.64 1.75
CA THR A 28 -14.30 6.99 0.58
C THR A 28 -15.82 7.13 0.66
N ILE A 29 -16.42 6.89 1.83
CA ILE A 29 -17.85 7.05 2.06
C ILE A 29 -18.26 8.49 1.77
N GLU A 30 -17.59 9.47 2.34
CA GLU A 30 -17.95 10.88 2.13
C GLU A 30 -17.71 11.35 0.68
N ALA A 31 -16.69 10.82 0.00
CA ALA A 31 -16.50 11.06 -1.43
C ALA A 31 -17.65 10.51 -2.28
N LEU A 32 -18.11 9.30 -1.97
CA LEU A 32 -19.26 8.68 -2.65
C LEU A 32 -20.55 9.45 -2.37
N LEU A 33 -20.80 9.85 -1.13
CA LEU A 33 -21.97 10.65 -0.77
C LEU A 33 -21.98 11.99 -1.53
N ASN A 34 -20.84 12.66 -1.60
CA ASN A 34 -20.69 13.90 -2.37
C ASN A 34 -20.89 13.65 -3.87
N PHE A 35 -20.31 12.59 -4.43
CA PHE A 35 -20.40 12.25 -5.85
C PHE A 35 -21.85 11.95 -6.28
N PHE A 36 -22.56 11.18 -5.46
CA PHE A 36 -23.96 10.82 -5.71
C PHE A 36 -24.96 11.87 -5.22
N ASN A 37 -24.48 12.92 -4.57
CA ASN A 37 -25.28 13.97 -3.92
C ASN A 37 -26.33 13.37 -2.97
N MET A 38 -25.83 12.62 -1.98
CA MET A 38 -26.56 11.97 -0.91
C MET A 38 -26.14 12.57 0.44
N GLU A 39 -27.04 12.64 1.40
CA GLU A 39 -26.73 13.06 2.77
C GLU A 39 -26.34 11.88 3.65
N THR A 40 -26.96 10.73 3.41
CA THR A 40 -26.70 9.49 4.15
C THR A 40 -26.56 8.31 3.20
N MET A 41 -26.02 7.20 3.69
CA MET A 41 -25.91 5.96 2.90
C MET A 41 -27.26 5.33 2.55
N ASP A 42 -28.32 5.71 3.26
CA ASP A 42 -29.67 5.19 3.05
C ASP A 42 -30.45 6.00 2.01
N ASP A 43 -29.89 7.13 1.56
CA ASP A 43 -30.56 8.00 0.58
C ASP A 43 -30.44 7.43 -0.84
N CYS A 44 -31.41 7.79 -1.67
CA CYS A 44 -31.31 7.50 -3.10
C CYS A 44 -30.39 8.53 -3.79
N PRO A 45 -29.46 8.08 -4.66
CA PRO A 45 -28.65 8.98 -5.46
C PRO A 45 -29.49 9.99 -6.24
N THR A 46 -29.18 11.27 -6.12
CA THR A 46 -29.83 12.33 -6.90
C THR A 46 -28.99 12.79 -8.09
N ARG A 47 -27.67 12.51 -8.05
CA ARG A 47 -26.70 12.82 -9.09
C ARG A 47 -25.95 11.55 -9.48
N ASN A 48 -25.44 11.47 -10.69
CA ASN A 48 -24.64 10.35 -11.20
C ASN A 48 -25.29 8.96 -10.99
N ARG A 49 -26.62 8.89 -11.05
CA ARG A 49 -27.38 7.66 -10.80
C ARG A 49 -26.93 6.54 -11.74
N PRO A 50 -26.64 5.34 -11.21
CA PRO A 50 -26.48 4.19 -12.07
C PRO A 50 -27.79 3.89 -12.80
N PRO A 51 -27.76 3.43 -14.07
CA PRO A 51 -28.96 3.08 -14.82
C PRO A 51 -29.83 2.05 -14.08
N TYR A 52 -31.14 2.25 -14.02
CA TYR A 52 -32.07 1.41 -13.25
C TYR A 52 -32.02 -0.09 -13.57
N HIS A 53 -31.69 -0.48 -14.82
CA HIS A 53 -31.56 -1.87 -15.23
C HIS A 53 -30.36 -2.62 -14.58
N VAL A 54 -29.56 -1.92 -13.79
CA VAL A 54 -28.40 -2.46 -13.05
C VAL A 54 -28.78 -2.91 -11.67
N LEU A 55 -29.84 -2.37 -11.10
CA LEU A 55 -30.31 -2.65 -9.74
C LEU A 55 -31.12 -3.97 -9.65
N ASP A 56 -31.51 -4.54 -10.80
CA ASP A 56 -32.47 -5.65 -10.89
C ASP A 56 -31.78 -6.96 -11.30
N VAL A 57 -30.54 -7.25 -10.86
CA VAL A 57 -29.80 -8.32 -11.47
C VAL A 57 -29.26 -9.37 -10.51
N GLY A 58 -29.78 -10.56 -10.68
CA GLY A 58 -29.15 -11.81 -10.26
C GLY A 58 -27.92 -12.26 -11.07
N ASP A 59 -27.27 -11.36 -11.80
CA ASP A 59 -26.11 -11.68 -12.64
C ASP A 59 -24.86 -10.86 -12.20
N ASN A 60 -24.05 -11.48 -11.34
CA ASN A 60 -22.91 -10.85 -10.65
C ASN A 60 -21.86 -10.17 -11.56
N LYS A 61 -21.75 -10.56 -12.84
CA LYS A 61 -20.76 -9.98 -13.76
C LYS A 61 -21.18 -8.63 -14.33
N ARG A 62 -22.46 -8.44 -14.63
CA ARG A 62 -22.95 -7.16 -15.15
C ARG A 62 -22.97 -6.06 -14.08
N SER A 63 -23.26 -6.44 -12.84
CA SER A 63 -23.21 -5.54 -11.68
C SER A 63 -21.83 -4.92 -11.50
N TYR A 64 -20.75 -5.71 -11.64
CA TYR A 64 -19.38 -5.24 -11.46
C TYR A 64 -19.01 -4.09 -12.40
N TYR A 65 -19.26 -4.22 -13.71
CA TYR A 65 -18.93 -3.18 -14.70
C TYR A 65 -19.71 -1.88 -14.49
N HIS A 66 -20.91 -1.95 -13.94
CA HIS A 66 -21.76 -0.79 -13.73
C HIS A 66 -21.38 0.00 -12.47
N TYR A 67 -20.72 -0.65 -11.49
CA TYR A 67 -20.12 0.05 -10.34
C TYR A 67 -18.72 0.59 -10.67
N VAL A 68 -17.99 -0.09 -11.52
CA VAL A 68 -16.61 0.32 -11.89
C VAL A 68 -16.61 1.60 -12.72
N LEU A 69 -17.58 1.80 -13.62
CA LEU A 69 -17.64 3.04 -14.40
C LEU A 69 -17.90 4.31 -13.56
N PRO A 70 -18.86 4.33 -12.63
CA PRO A 70 -19.02 5.45 -11.70
C PRO A 70 -17.81 5.64 -10.78
N LEU A 71 -17.19 4.55 -10.30
CA LEU A 71 -15.98 4.62 -9.49
C LEU A 71 -14.80 5.19 -10.28
N ASN A 72 -14.61 4.77 -11.53
CA ASN A 72 -13.60 5.36 -12.41
C ASN A 72 -13.88 6.85 -12.67
N SER A 73 -15.14 7.23 -12.86
CA SER A 73 -15.53 8.64 -12.99
C SER A 73 -15.27 9.41 -11.69
N LEU A 74 -15.58 8.82 -10.54
CA LEU A 74 -15.22 9.37 -9.24
C LEU A 74 -13.70 9.51 -9.10
N MET A 75 -12.94 8.47 -9.40
CA MET A 75 -11.47 8.49 -9.34
C MET A 75 -10.89 9.56 -10.26
N ASN A 76 -11.41 9.69 -11.48
CA ASN A 76 -10.99 10.74 -12.41
C ASN A 76 -11.40 12.15 -11.93
N SER A 77 -12.51 12.28 -11.20
CA SER A 77 -12.93 13.57 -10.61
C SER A 77 -12.17 13.91 -9.33
N VAL A 78 -11.62 12.89 -8.66
CA VAL A 78 -10.78 12.99 -7.46
C VAL A 78 -9.32 13.22 -7.82
N THR A 79 -8.87 12.85 -9.02
CA THR A 79 -7.56 13.28 -9.49
C THR A 79 -7.54 14.81 -9.59
N PRO A 80 -6.59 15.50 -8.97
CA PRO A 80 -6.42 16.93 -9.18
C PRO A 80 -6.29 17.16 -10.69
N GLY A 81 -7.24 17.89 -11.28
CA GLY A 81 -7.11 18.28 -12.69
C GLY A 81 -5.81 19.07 -12.87
N PRO A 82 -5.30 19.19 -14.10
CA PRO A 82 -4.08 19.94 -14.42
C PRO A 82 -4.18 21.46 -14.19
N ASN A 83 -5.13 21.91 -13.42
CA ASN A 83 -5.36 23.31 -13.08
C ASN A 83 -4.59 23.78 -11.83
N ILE A 84 -3.46 23.16 -11.53
CA ILE A 84 -2.43 23.86 -10.76
C ILE A 84 -1.62 24.57 -11.85
N ASP A 85 -2.07 25.78 -12.19
CA ASP A 85 -1.27 26.69 -13.00
C ASP A 85 0.14 26.72 -12.42
N GLU A 86 1.14 26.74 -13.30
CA GLU A 86 2.59 26.77 -13.01
C GLU A 86 3.03 27.96 -12.12
N GLN A 87 2.09 28.77 -11.64
CA GLN A 87 2.30 29.87 -10.71
C GLN A 87 1.76 29.48 -9.35
N GLY A 88 2.68 29.22 -8.44
CA GLY A 88 2.43 28.77 -7.09
C GLY A 88 1.31 29.51 -6.36
N SER A 89 0.62 28.77 -5.50
CA SER A 89 -0.37 29.22 -4.50
C SER A 89 -1.31 30.31 -5.03
N SER A 90 -2.43 29.88 -5.61
CA SER A 90 -3.51 30.84 -5.82
C SER A 90 -4.08 31.22 -4.45
N ASP A 91 -4.44 32.50 -4.24
CA ASP A 91 -5.12 33.01 -3.03
C ASP A 91 -6.46 32.27 -2.72
N ASN A 92 -6.78 31.20 -3.45
CA ASN A 92 -8.02 30.45 -3.38
C ASN A 92 -7.87 28.96 -3.04
N ASP A 93 -6.72 28.51 -2.52
CA ASP A 93 -6.48 27.10 -2.24
C ASP A 93 -7.34 26.56 -1.11
N ASP A 94 -7.99 25.40 -1.33
CA ASP A 94 -8.72 24.64 -0.33
C ASP A 94 -7.84 23.49 0.19
N PHE A 95 -7.11 23.71 1.27
CA PHE A 95 -6.16 22.74 1.83
C PHE A 95 -6.85 21.47 2.33
N VAL A 96 -8.07 21.58 2.86
CA VAL A 96 -8.86 20.42 3.31
C VAL A 96 -9.22 19.53 2.13
N ARG A 97 -9.66 20.13 1.03
CA ARG A 97 -9.98 19.41 -0.19
C ARG A 97 -8.73 18.79 -0.82
N ASN A 98 -7.66 19.54 -0.94
CA ASN A 98 -6.40 19.07 -1.52
C ASN A 98 -5.87 17.84 -0.76
N TYR A 99 -5.81 17.92 0.57
CA TYR A 99 -5.44 16.79 1.41
C TYR A 99 -6.36 15.59 1.20
N SER A 100 -7.67 15.82 1.20
CA SER A 100 -8.67 14.73 1.08
C SER A 100 -8.58 14.01 -0.27
N MET A 101 -8.31 14.76 -1.34
CA MET A 101 -8.09 14.24 -2.67
C MET A 101 -6.80 13.41 -2.75
N CYS A 102 -5.69 13.94 -2.23
CA CYS A 102 -4.41 13.23 -2.14
C CYS A 102 -4.55 11.95 -1.30
N LEU A 103 -5.21 12.03 -0.14
CA LEU A 103 -5.42 10.88 0.71
C LEU A 103 -6.16 9.77 -0.03
N LEU A 104 -7.25 10.06 -0.72
CA LEU A 104 -7.99 9.05 -1.49
C LEU A 104 -7.18 8.47 -2.63
N LYS A 105 -6.45 9.30 -3.38
CA LYS A 105 -5.60 8.87 -4.49
C LYS A 105 -4.62 7.79 -4.04
N TYR A 106 -3.94 8.02 -2.93
CA TYR A 106 -2.93 7.08 -2.41
C TYR A 106 -3.54 5.97 -1.54
N PHE A 107 -4.69 6.20 -0.94
CA PHE A 107 -5.38 5.18 -0.16
C PHE A 107 -5.70 3.94 -0.98
N PHE A 108 -6.20 4.08 -2.20
CA PHE A 108 -6.59 2.93 -3.02
C PHE A 108 -5.41 2.09 -3.50
N VAL A 109 -4.21 2.67 -3.63
CA VAL A 109 -3.01 1.92 -4.00
C VAL A 109 -2.62 0.86 -2.96
N TYR A 110 -2.84 1.17 -1.68
CA TYR A 110 -2.44 0.28 -0.59
C TYR A 110 -3.28 -1.01 -0.51
N PRO A 111 -4.63 -0.98 -0.49
CA PRO A 111 -5.44 -2.19 -0.59
C PRO A 111 -5.15 -3.02 -1.84
N ASP A 112 -4.96 -2.38 -2.99
CA ASP A 112 -4.64 -3.08 -4.24
C ASP A 112 -3.31 -3.83 -4.12
N LEU A 113 -2.29 -3.21 -3.53
CA LEU A 113 -1.00 -3.85 -3.25
C LEU A 113 -1.18 -5.06 -2.31
N LYS A 114 -1.93 -4.87 -1.23
CA LYS A 114 -2.18 -5.92 -0.24
C LYS A 114 -2.96 -7.09 -0.82
N ASP A 115 -3.96 -6.83 -1.62
CA ASP A 115 -4.76 -7.86 -2.28
C ASP A 115 -3.95 -8.59 -3.36
N ALA A 116 -3.16 -7.87 -4.15
CA ALA A 116 -2.25 -8.46 -5.13
C ALA A 116 -1.24 -9.41 -4.49
N VAL A 117 -0.68 -9.04 -3.32
CA VAL A 117 0.18 -9.93 -2.54
C VAL A 117 -0.58 -11.16 -2.07
N LYS A 118 -1.75 -11.00 -1.43
CA LYS A 118 -2.54 -12.11 -0.88
C LYS A 118 -3.00 -13.10 -1.94
N GLU A 119 -3.35 -12.60 -3.12
CA GLU A 119 -3.73 -13.43 -4.26
C GLU A 119 -2.52 -14.03 -4.98
N GLY A 120 -1.31 -13.52 -4.74
CA GLY A 120 -0.11 -13.89 -5.47
C GLY A 120 -0.12 -13.41 -6.92
N ASN A 121 -0.76 -12.26 -7.17
CA ASN A 121 -0.92 -11.72 -8.52
C ASN A 121 0.29 -10.88 -8.93
N GLY A 122 1.33 -11.55 -9.42
CA GLY A 122 2.58 -10.93 -9.84
C GLY A 122 2.40 -9.85 -10.91
N LYS A 123 1.44 -10.01 -11.82
CA LYS A 123 1.18 -9.01 -12.88
C LYS A 123 0.67 -7.69 -12.29
N VAL A 124 -0.25 -7.75 -11.33
CA VAL A 124 -0.76 -6.55 -10.64
C VAL A 124 0.37 -5.92 -9.83
N LEU A 125 1.17 -6.71 -9.11
CA LEU A 125 2.35 -6.23 -8.37
C LEU A 125 3.33 -5.47 -9.28
N GLY A 126 3.69 -6.03 -10.44
CA GLY A 126 4.55 -5.34 -11.41
C GLY A 126 3.96 -4.02 -11.91
N THR A 127 2.65 -3.95 -12.11
CA THR A 127 1.96 -2.71 -12.49
C THR A 127 2.01 -1.68 -11.37
N LEU A 128 1.76 -2.11 -10.13
CA LEU A 128 1.82 -1.23 -8.95
C LEU A 128 3.23 -0.70 -8.71
N HIS A 129 4.28 -1.51 -8.90
CA HIS A 129 5.67 -1.04 -8.84
C HIS A 129 5.94 0.09 -9.82
N LYS A 130 5.43 -0.02 -11.06
CA LYS A 130 5.56 1.07 -12.05
C LYS A 130 4.84 2.35 -11.63
N GLN A 131 3.69 2.24 -10.97
CA GLN A 131 2.92 3.39 -10.48
C GLN A 131 3.55 4.01 -9.22
N LEU A 132 4.13 3.19 -8.35
CA LEU A 132 4.75 3.63 -7.10
C LEU A 132 6.14 4.24 -7.31
N LEU A 133 6.87 3.85 -8.35
CA LEU A 133 8.20 4.35 -8.64
C LEU A 133 8.27 5.90 -8.70
N PRO A 134 7.47 6.61 -9.51
CA PRO A 134 7.50 8.06 -9.52
C PRO A 134 7.07 8.67 -8.19
N LEU A 135 6.14 8.04 -7.46
CA LEU A 135 5.72 8.49 -6.14
C LEU A 135 6.87 8.43 -5.13
N PHE A 136 7.58 7.31 -5.02
CA PHE A 136 8.72 7.20 -4.11
C PHE A 136 9.87 8.13 -4.50
N LYS A 137 10.05 8.39 -5.80
CA LYS A 137 11.05 9.36 -6.25
C LYS A 137 10.68 10.80 -5.90
N SER A 138 9.39 11.15 -5.87
CA SER A 138 8.93 12.49 -5.51
C SER A 138 8.93 12.74 -3.99
N LEU A 139 9.00 11.70 -3.17
CA LEU A 139 8.95 11.82 -1.71
C LEU A 139 10.36 11.88 -1.12
N PRO A 140 10.66 12.86 -0.24
CA PRO A 140 11.95 12.92 0.46
C PRO A 140 12.12 11.69 1.36
N GLY A 141 13.36 11.17 1.44
CA GLY A 141 13.68 9.99 2.27
C GLY A 141 13.28 8.63 1.66
N PHE A 142 12.65 8.59 0.47
CA PHE A 142 12.20 7.35 -0.18
C PHE A 142 12.99 6.97 -1.43
N ASN A 143 14.11 7.65 -1.69
CA ASN A 143 14.93 7.42 -2.89
C ASN A 143 15.44 5.98 -2.99
N ALA A 144 15.80 5.32 -1.88
CA ALA A 144 16.25 3.93 -1.86
C ALA A 144 15.15 2.99 -2.39
N TYR A 145 13.90 3.17 -1.97
CA TYR A 145 12.78 2.38 -2.47
C TYR A 145 12.51 2.64 -3.96
N ALA A 146 12.68 3.89 -4.41
CA ALA A 146 12.59 4.22 -5.83
C ALA A 146 13.66 3.50 -6.66
N ILE A 147 14.91 3.43 -6.18
CA ILE A 147 16.00 2.70 -6.83
C ILE A 147 15.68 1.21 -6.91
N GLU A 148 15.26 0.59 -5.82
CA GLU A 148 14.90 -0.84 -5.79
C GLU A 148 13.75 -1.16 -6.76
N MET A 149 12.71 -0.33 -6.81
CA MET A 149 11.62 -0.48 -7.77
C MET A 149 12.10 -0.31 -9.21
N PHE A 150 12.97 0.66 -9.46
CA PHE A 150 13.55 0.88 -10.78
C PHE A 150 14.37 -0.33 -11.23
N ILE A 151 15.22 -0.89 -10.35
CA ILE A 151 15.99 -2.10 -10.62
C ILE A 151 15.06 -3.27 -10.94
N ASN A 152 14.02 -3.48 -10.14
CA ASN A 152 13.06 -4.55 -10.35
C ASN A 152 12.34 -4.42 -11.71
N ILE A 153 11.92 -3.21 -12.07
CA ILE A 153 11.29 -2.94 -13.37
C ILE A 153 12.28 -3.19 -14.50
N LEU A 154 13.52 -2.67 -14.39
CA LEU A 154 14.54 -2.84 -15.40
C LEU A 154 14.91 -4.32 -15.62
N GLN A 155 15.04 -5.09 -14.55
CA GLN A 155 15.27 -6.53 -14.62
C GLN A 155 14.14 -7.23 -15.37
N ASN A 156 12.91 -7.01 -14.98
CA ASN A 156 11.76 -7.74 -15.53
C ASN A 156 11.37 -7.31 -16.95
N GLU A 157 11.57 -6.05 -17.32
CA GLU A 157 11.11 -5.53 -18.62
C GLU A 157 12.23 -5.49 -19.69
N VAL A 158 13.50 -5.50 -19.25
CA VAL A 158 14.63 -5.24 -20.19
C VAL A 158 15.71 -6.31 -20.14
N LEU A 159 16.08 -6.79 -18.95
CA LEU A 159 17.27 -7.63 -18.80
C LEU A 159 16.98 -9.12 -18.85
N LEU A 160 15.83 -9.55 -18.33
CA LEU A 160 15.44 -10.96 -18.29
C LEU A 160 14.70 -11.36 -19.56
N SER A 161 14.83 -12.63 -19.93
CA SER A 161 13.95 -13.22 -20.95
C SER A 161 12.50 -13.25 -20.44
N GLU A 162 11.53 -13.36 -21.34
CA GLU A 162 10.10 -13.41 -20.98
C GLU A 162 9.80 -14.54 -19.97
N ALA A 163 10.45 -15.69 -20.11
CA ALA A 163 10.27 -16.82 -19.19
C ALA A 163 10.86 -16.54 -17.80
N GLU A 164 12.05 -15.96 -17.73
CA GLU A 164 12.69 -15.57 -16.46
C GLU A 164 11.94 -14.44 -15.77
N SER A 165 11.53 -13.41 -16.52
CA SER A 165 10.70 -12.31 -16.01
C SER A 165 9.40 -12.83 -15.44
N HIS A 166 8.71 -13.73 -16.16
CA HIS A 166 7.51 -14.38 -15.66
C HIS A 166 7.78 -15.10 -14.33
N GLN A 167 8.86 -15.87 -14.24
CA GLN A 167 9.22 -16.56 -13.00
C GLN A 167 9.48 -15.57 -11.84
N CYS A 168 10.26 -14.52 -12.09
CA CYS A 168 10.57 -13.51 -11.08
C CYS A 168 9.32 -12.81 -10.56
N ILE A 169 8.44 -12.37 -11.45
CA ILE A 169 7.22 -11.64 -11.10
C ILE A 169 6.28 -12.52 -10.26
N TRP A 170 6.10 -13.80 -10.63
CA TRP A 170 5.22 -14.71 -9.90
C TRP A 170 5.88 -15.31 -8.64
N ALA A 171 7.20 -15.28 -8.54
CA ALA A 171 7.94 -15.70 -7.34
C ALA A 171 8.05 -14.59 -6.28
N ALA A 172 7.55 -13.37 -6.55
CA ALA A 172 7.56 -12.27 -5.58
C ALA A 172 6.76 -12.58 -4.30
N THR A 173 5.83 -13.54 -4.38
CA THR A 173 5.01 -13.97 -3.24
C THR A 173 5.06 -15.49 -3.07
N ALA A 174 4.77 -15.95 -1.86
CA ALA A 174 4.74 -17.38 -1.55
C ALA A 174 3.54 -17.76 -0.69
N ASN A 175 2.89 -18.88 -1.04
CA ASN A 175 1.77 -19.46 -0.29
C ASN A 175 2.25 -20.70 0.49
N TRP A 176 3.02 -20.49 1.54
CA TRP A 176 3.60 -21.60 2.29
C TRP A 176 2.62 -22.33 3.22
N LYS A 177 1.50 -21.68 3.59
CA LYS A 177 0.43 -22.30 4.41
C LYS A 177 -0.65 -22.95 3.59
N GLY A 178 -0.69 -22.70 2.28
CA GLY A 178 -1.76 -23.15 1.38
C GLY A 178 -3.08 -22.41 1.57
N GLY A 179 -3.96 -22.56 0.59
CA GLY A 179 -5.28 -21.93 0.55
C GLY A 179 -5.31 -20.55 -0.12
N PRO A 180 -6.50 -20.12 -0.58
CA PRO A 180 -6.66 -18.84 -1.27
C PRO A 180 -6.43 -17.66 -0.32
N GLY A 181 -5.89 -16.57 -0.84
CA GLY A 181 -5.68 -15.32 -0.10
C GLY A 181 -4.66 -15.40 1.04
N LYS A 182 -3.76 -16.40 1.05
CA LYS A 182 -2.76 -16.61 2.11
C LYS A 182 -1.32 -16.45 1.64
N ASN A 183 -1.12 -15.85 0.48
CA ASN A 183 0.22 -15.49 0.06
C ASN A 183 0.79 -14.37 0.95
N ILE A 184 2.09 -14.40 1.10
CA ILE A 184 2.89 -13.34 1.73
C ILE A 184 4.04 -13.01 0.79
N GLU A 185 4.63 -11.86 0.95
CA GLU A 185 5.84 -11.45 0.25
C GLU A 185 6.98 -12.43 0.54
N ILE A 186 7.80 -12.70 -0.47
CA ILE A 186 8.92 -13.65 -0.34
C ILE A 186 9.94 -13.18 0.71
N ASP A 187 10.12 -11.88 0.85
CA ASP A 187 11.04 -11.28 1.84
C ASP A 187 10.55 -11.55 3.26
N ILE A 188 9.25 -11.38 3.53
CA ILE A 188 8.65 -11.70 4.84
C ILE A 188 8.79 -13.20 5.14
N LEU A 189 8.61 -14.07 4.13
CA LEU A 189 8.85 -15.49 4.31
C LEU A 189 10.32 -15.77 4.68
N GLN A 190 11.26 -15.10 4.02
CA GLN A 190 12.69 -15.22 4.29
C GLN A 190 13.04 -14.70 5.69
N GLU A 191 12.48 -13.57 6.11
CA GLU A 191 12.65 -13.04 7.46
C GLU A 191 12.15 -14.02 8.54
N ASN A 192 10.97 -14.62 8.32
CA ASN A 192 10.45 -15.64 9.23
C ASN A 192 11.40 -16.86 9.34
N ARG A 193 11.96 -17.31 8.22
CA ARG A 193 12.95 -18.39 8.22
C ARG A 193 14.24 -17.99 8.93
N ASN A 194 14.73 -16.80 8.69
CA ASN A 194 15.92 -16.27 9.36
C ASN A 194 15.70 -16.14 10.88
N LYS A 195 14.49 -15.76 11.31
CA LYS A 195 14.13 -15.71 12.73
C LYS A 195 14.21 -17.09 13.38
N ASP A 196 13.71 -18.13 12.72
CA ASP A 196 13.80 -19.49 13.21
C ASP A 196 15.25 -19.96 13.30
N ILE A 197 16.06 -19.74 12.26
CA ILE A 197 17.51 -20.06 12.23
C ILE A 197 18.24 -19.32 13.36
N LYS A 198 17.96 -18.03 13.56
CA LYS A 198 18.57 -17.25 14.64
C LYS A 198 18.25 -17.81 16.03
N LYS A 199 17.02 -18.28 16.26
CA LYS A 199 16.64 -18.91 17.51
C LYS A 199 17.44 -20.18 17.77
N GLU A 200 17.61 -21.03 16.75
CA GLU A 200 18.42 -22.26 16.82
C GLU A 200 19.88 -21.94 17.15
N ILE A 201 20.47 -20.96 16.46
CA ILE A 201 21.84 -20.51 16.72
C ILE A 201 22.02 -19.97 18.13
N TRP A 202 21.04 -19.22 18.64
CA TRP A 202 21.09 -18.70 20.02
C TRP A 202 21.01 -19.82 21.05
N GLY A 203 20.24 -20.87 20.78
CA GLY A 203 20.12 -22.06 21.64
C GLY A 203 21.41 -22.88 21.76
N MET A 204 22.38 -22.69 20.84
CA MET A 204 23.65 -23.42 20.87
C MET A 204 24.67 -22.96 21.95
N GLY A 205 24.38 -21.87 22.65
CA GLY A 205 25.28 -21.33 23.69
C GLY A 205 26.66 -20.96 23.13
N ALA A 206 27.73 -21.51 23.71
CA ALA A 206 29.12 -21.25 23.32
C ALA A 206 29.56 -22.02 22.05
N ASN A 207 28.80 -23.02 21.61
CA ASN A 207 29.15 -23.91 20.49
C ASN A 207 28.79 -23.31 19.10
N LYS A 208 29.12 -22.06 18.85
CA LYS A 208 28.83 -21.35 17.60
C LYS A 208 29.98 -21.45 16.61
N THR A 209 30.37 -22.66 16.23
CA THR A 209 31.32 -22.84 15.13
C THR A 209 30.60 -22.76 13.79
N ASP A 210 31.30 -22.35 12.72
CA ASP A 210 30.71 -22.25 11.37
C ASP A 210 30.06 -23.57 10.94
N LYS A 211 30.67 -24.71 11.24
CA LYS A 211 30.12 -26.03 10.96
C LYS A 211 28.82 -26.31 11.74
N ALA A 212 28.70 -25.83 12.98
CA ALA A 212 27.51 -26.00 13.79
C ALA A 212 26.36 -25.10 13.28
N ILE A 213 26.70 -23.87 12.90
CA ILE A 213 25.75 -22.91 12.30
C ILE A 213 25.26 -23.45 10.97
N ASP A 214 26.12 -23.91 10.06
CA ASP A 214 25.71 -24.48 8.78
C ASP A 214 24.79 -25.69 8.97
N ARG A 215 25.12 -26.58 9.91
CA ARG A 215 24.30 -27.76 10.20
C ARG A 215 22.94 -27.40 10.76
N ALA A 216 22.84 -26.42 11.66
CA ALA A 216 21.59 -25.93 12.22
C ALA A 216 20.72 -25.24 11.15
N SER A 217 21.35 -24.42 10.30
CA SER A 217 20.65 -23.74 9.22
C SER A 217 20.00 -24.72 8.24
N ARG A 218 20.69 -25.82 7.92
CA ARG A 218 20.13 -26.89 7.08
C ARG A 218 19.03 -27.69 7.78
N ALA A 219 19.10 -27.85 9.10
CA ALA A 219 18.14 -28.62 9.89
C ALA A 219 16.86 -27.84 10.25
N ALA A 220 16.90 -26.51 10.27
CA ALA A 220 15.82 -25.64 10.74
C ALA A 220 14.45 -25.95 10.06
N GLY A 221 14.44 -26.17 8.76
CA GLY A 221 13.23 -26.51 8.02
C GLY A 221 12.60 -27.85 8.43
N GLY A 222 13.44 -28.86 8.71
CA GLY A 222 13.01 -30.18 9.19
C GLY A 222 12.50 -30.13 10.62
N GLN A 223 13.20 -29.45 11.50
CA GLN A 223 12.80 -29.26 12.90
C GLN A 223 11.44 -28.57 13.00
N ARG A 224 11.24 -27.53 12.21
CA ARG A 224 9.95 -26.82 12.15
C ARG A 224 8.81 -27.77 11.76
N LYS A 225 8.98 -28.59 10.73
CA LYS A 225 7.96 -29.57 10.33
C LYS A 225 7.66 -30.60 11.43
N ILE A 226 8.68 -31.03 12.19
CA ILE A 226 8.49 -31.94 13.31
C ILE A 226 7.67 -31.28 14.41
N VAL A 227 7.96 -30.03 14.75
CA VAL A 227 7.19 -29.26 15.75
C VAL A 227 5.75 -29.04 15.28
N GLU A 228 5.54 -28.62 14.03
CA GLU A 228 4.22 -28.42 13.45
C GLU A 228 3.38 -29.74 13.48
N ASN A 229 3.98 -30.85 13.10
CA ASN A 229 3.31 -32.17 13.14
C ASN A 229 2.98 -32.58 14.58
N PHE A 230 3.89 -32.34 15.53
CA PHE A 230 3.63 -32.63 16.94
C PHE A 230 2.48 -31.78 17.49
N ASP A 231 2.48 -30.49 17.22
CA ASP A 231 1.43 -29.57 17.64
C ASP A 231 0.06 -29.96 17.07
N GLN A 232 0.02 -30.41 15.80
CA GLN A 232 -1.18 -30.94 15.19
C GLN A 232 -1.67 -32.22 15.87
N GLN A 233 -0.77 -33.16 16.19
CA GLN A 233 -1.12 -34.41 16.85
C GLN A 233 -1.61 -34.22 18.28
N VAL A 234 -1.06 -33.25 19.01
CA VAL A 234 -1.42 -32.94 20.39
C VAL A 234 -2.66 -32.02 20.46
N GLY A 235 -3.21 -31.63 19.31
CA GLY A 235 -4.36 -30.70 19.26
C GLY A 235 -4.04 -29.28 19.73
N ARG A 236 -2.76 -28.97 19.91
CA ARG A 236 -2.29 -27.60 20.07
C ARG A 236 -2.23 -26.95 18.68
N GLY A 237 -3.40 -26.67 18.13
CA GLY A 237 -3.46 -25.71 17.06
C GLY A 237 -2.77 -24.44 17.56
N PHE A 238 -1.95 -23.82 16.71
CA PHE A 238 -1.38 -22.52 17.01
C PHE A 238 -2.49 -21.66 17.61
N GLN A 239 -2.47 -21.43 18.91
CA GLN A 239 -3.20 -20.36 19.52
C GLN A 239 -2.52 -19.08 19.03
N HIS A 240 -2.83 -18.72 17.78
CA HIS A 240 -2.82 -17.32 17.48
C HIS A 240 -3.74 -16.72 18.54
N SER A 241 -3.17 -15.95 19.46
CA SER A 241 -3.98 -15.04 20.22
C SER A 241 -4.80 -14.29 19.17
N SER A 242 -6.02 -14.75 18.93
CA SER A 242 -6.94 -13.98 18.13
C SER A 242 -7.21 -12.78 19.01
N HIS A 243 -6.40 -11.76 18.84
CA HIS A 243 -6.78 -10.45 19.30
C HIS A 243 -8.09 -10.21 18.59
N SER A 244 -9.19 -10.35 19.35
CA SER A 244 -10.50 -10.00 18.83
C SER A 244 -10.39 -8.55 18.41
N HIS A 245 -10.28 -8.32 17.13
CA HIS A 245 -10.23 -6.96 16.57
C HIS A 245 -11.53 -6.31 17.01
N LYS A 246 -11.44 -5.41 18.00
CA LYS A 246 -12.61 -4.64 18.41
C LYS A 246 -13.06 -3.88 17.18
N SER A 247 -14.34 -4.02 16.85
CA SER A 247 -14.93 -3.32 15.72
C SER A 247 -14.61 -1.82 15.80
N SER A 248 -14.09 -1.28 14.71
CA SER A 248 -13.82 0.15 14.54
C SER A 248 -15.08 0.96 14.19
N SER A 249 -16.22 0.30 13.98
CA SER A 249 -17.45 0.90 13.45
C SER A 249 -17.94 2.12 14.25
N THR A 250 -17.84 2.10 15.57
CA THR A 250 -18.24 3.24 16.41
C THR A 250 -17.32 4.44 16.21
N ASP A 251 -16.03 4.22 16.05
CA ASP A 251 -15.04 5.29 15.84
C ASP A 251 -15.11 5.80 14.39
N GLU A 252 -15.29 4.91 13.43
CA GLU A 252 -15.55 5.26 12.03
C GLU A 252 -16.82 6.11 11.90
N GLY A 253 -17.91 5.75 12.60
CA GLY A 253 -19.14 6.54 12.61
C GLY A 253 -18.97 7.98 13.15
N LYS A 254 -17.98 8.21 14.04
CA LYS A 254 -17.65 9.57 14.50
C LYS A 254 -16.86 10.32 13.44
N VAL A 255 -15.83 9.68 12.88
CA VAL A 255 -15.02 10.28 11.82
C VAL A 255 -15.89 10.65 10.61
N CYS A 256 -16.78 9.76 10.18
CA CYS A 256 -17.71 10.07 9.09
C CYS A 256 -18.63 11.26 9.41
N ARG A 257 -19.05 11.41 10.67
CA ARG A 257 -19.88 12.55 11.11
C ARG A 257 -19.10 13.85 11.03
N ASP A 258 -17.88 13.86 11.57
CA ASP A 258 -16.99 15.02 11.54
C ASP A 258 -16.64 15.42 10.09
N LEU A 259 -16.38 14.43 9.21
CA LEU A 259 -16.13 14.67 7.80
C LEU A 259 -17.37 15.21 7.06
N ARG A 260 -18.56 14.74 7.42
CA ARG A 260 -19.83 15.23 6.84
C ARG A 260 -20.07 16.70 7.16
N GLU A 261 -19.78 17.12 8.39
CA GLU A 261 -19.84 18.53 8.79
C GLU A 261 -18.80 19.36 8.03
N LEU A 262 -17.59 18.82 7.88
CA LEU A 262 -16.49 19.49 7.20
C LEU A 262 -16.66 19.58 5.68
N LYS A 263 -17.39 18.64 5.05
CA LYS A 263 -17.59 18.52 3.59
C LYS A 263 -16.28 18.57 2.80
N PRO A 264 -15.36 17.64 3.02
CA PRO A 264 -13.98 17.71 2.50
C PRO A 264 -13.88 17.71 0.97
N PHE A 265 -14.89 17.21 0.28
CA PHE A 265 -14.93 17.14 -1.19
C PHE A 265 -15.67 18.29 -1.87
N THR A 266 -16.23 19.22 -1.07
CA THR A 266 -16.82 20.45 -1.59
C THR A 266 -15.77 21.54 -1.64
N THR A 267 -15.65 22.26 -2.76
CA THR A 267 -14.67 23.34 -2.90
C THR A 267 -15.07 24.57 -2.07
N VAL A 268 -14.21 24.97 -1.15
CA VAL A 268 -14.37 26.18 -0.34
C VAL A 268 -13.04 26.95 -0.40
N PRO A 269 -13.00 28.11 -1.04
CA PRO A 269 -11.78 28.91 -1.17
C PRO A 269 -11.17 29.26 0.18
N ASN A 270 -9.83 29.21 0.28
CA ASN A 270 -9.04 29.56 1.45
C ASN A 270 -9.34 28.75 2.73
N ARG A 271 -9.95 27.56 2.59
CA ARG A 271 -10.27 26.73 3.74
C ARG A 271 -9.02 26.06 4.31
N LYS A 272 -8.75 26.34 5.59
CA LYS A 272 -7.74 25.69 6.42
C LYS A 272 -8.39 25.02 7.62
N HIS A 273 -7.77 23.98 8.14
CA HIS A 273 -8.22 23.30 9.34
C HIS A 273 -7.01 22.71 10.09
N ASP A 274 -6.93 22.93 11.39
CA ASP A 274 -5.77 22.55 12.21
C ASP A 274 -5.44 21.06 12.21
N SER A 275 -6.42 20.22 11.89
CA SER A 275 -6.23 18.76 11.78
C SER A 275 -5.77 18.27 10.41
N PHE A 276 -5.63 19.19 9.44
CA PHE A 276 -5.22 18.85 8.07
C PHE A 276 -3.92 19.57 7.75
N PRO A 277 -2.91 18.83 7.25
CA PRO A 277 -1.69 19.45 6.76
C PRO A 277 -1.98 20.42 5.61
N ASP A 278 -1.20 21.50 5.54
CA ASP A 278 -1.24 22.43 4.41
C ASP A 278 -0.60 21.79 3.17
N ILE A 279 -1.33 20.86 2.54
CA ILE A 279 -0.91 20.27 1.27
C ILE A 279 -1.38 21.18 0.14
N MET A 280 -0.44 21.87 -0.48
CA MET A 280 -0.71 22.74 -1.63
C MET A 280 -0.71 21.95 -2.93
N VAL A 281 0.17 20.95 -3.03
CA VAL A 281 0.47 20.26 -4.30
C VAL A 281 0.56 18.75 -4.09
N ASP A 282 0.02 18.00 -5.02
CA ASP A 282 0.21 16.54 -5.05
C ASP A 282 1.71 16.22 -5.20
N PRO A 283 2.30 15.35 -4.37
CA PRO A 283 3.71 14.97 -4.48
C PRO A 283 4.16 14.56 -5.89
N LEU A 284 3.29 13.90 -6.65
CA LEU A 284 3.60 13.53 -8.03
C LEU A 284 3.71 14.73 -8.97
N SER A 285 3.00 15.83 -8.71
CA SER A 285 3.08 17.03 -9.55
C SER A 285 4.34 17.86 -9.32
N THR A 286 5.08 17.58 -8.23
CA THR A 286 6.39 18.21 -7.97
C THR A 286 7.53 17.49 -8.68
N LEU A 287 7.27 16.34 -9.31
CA LEU A 287 8.28 15.55 -9.99
C LEU A 287 8.62 16.20 -11.33
N ASP A 288 9.84 16.73 -11.45
CA ASP A 288 10.35 17.21 -12.72
C ASP A 288 10.64 16.03 -13.66
N GLU A 289 10.03 16.04 -14.83
CA GLU A 289 10.14 14.94 -15.80
C GLU A 289 11.56 14.81 -16.35
N GLU A 290 12.26 15.93 -16.56
CA GLU A 290 13.63 15.91 -17.08
C GLU A 290 14.60 15.35 -16.04
N ASP A 291 14.48 15.78 -14.78
CA ASP A 291 15.29 15.27 -13.68
C ASP A 291 14.98 13.79 -13.40
N TYR A 292 13.73 13.38 -13.48
CA TYR A 292 13.34 11.98 -13.35
C TYR A 292 13.96 11.10 -14.46
N ASN A 293 13.93 11.58 -15.71
CA ASN A 293 14.54 10.87 -16.82
C ASN A 293 16.07 10.81 -16.71
N LYS A 294 16.73 11.89 -16.29
CA LYS A 294 18.17 11.92 -16.02
C LYS A 294 18.56 10.95 -14.89
N TRP A 295 17.77 10.94 -13.82
CA TRP A 295 17.95 10.02 -12.71
C TRP A 295 17.86 8.56 -13.17
N GLY A 296 16.82 8.20 -13.93
CA GLY A 296 16.65 6.86 -14.49
C GLY A 296 17.80 6.46 -15.43
N ALA A 297 18.23 7.37 -16.29
CA ALA A 297 19.35 7.12 -17.21
C ALA A 297 20.68 6.89 -16.44
N ARG A 298 20.97 7.66 -15.40
CA ARG A 298 22.13 7.50 -14.54
C ARG A 298 22.16 6.11 -13.90
N HIS A 299 21.07 5.70 -13.24
CA HIS A 299 20.99 4.40 -12.58
C HIS A 299 21.05 3.23 -13.56
N LYS A 300 20.40 3.35 -14.71
CA LYS A 300 20.50 2.38 -15.80
C LYS A 300 21.96 2.20 -16.26
N ASN A 301 22.68 3.29 -16.50
CA ASN A 301 24.05 3.25 -16.94
C ASN A 301 24.98 2.62 -15.88
N ASN A 302 24.78 2.97 -14.61
CA ASN A 302 25.57 2.39 -13.52
C ASN A 302 25.36 0.87 -13.42
N LEU A 303 24.14 0.37 -13.57
CA LEU A 303 23.83 -1.06 -13.55
C LEU A 303 24.42 -1.81 -14.76
N LEU A 304 24.43 -1.19 -15.94
CA LEU A 304 24.93 -1.82 -17.17
C LEU A 304 26.46 -1.80 -17.27
N LEU A 305 27.14 -0.87 -16.58
CA LEU A 305 28.57 -0.68 -16.69
C LEU A 305 29.39 -1.32 -15.54
N ASP A 306 28.76 -2.10 -14.65
CA ASP A 306 29.40 -2.64 -13.43
C ASP A 306 30.16 -1.58 -12.61
N ALA A 307 29.80 -0.32 -12.75
CA ALA A 307 30.40 0.76 -11.98
C ALA A 307 29.98 0.64 -10.51
N PRO A 308 30.92 0.72 -9.55
CA PRO A 308 30.55 0.78 -8.16
C PRO A 308 29.64 1.99 -7.93
N ILE A 309 28.49 1.75 -7.30
CA ILE A 309 27.55 2.83 -6.93
C ILE A 309 28.31 3.75 -5.98
N ALA A 310 28.63 4.96 -6.42
CA ALA A 310 29.22 5.96 -5.56
C ALA A 310 28.22 6.29 -4.45
N GLN A 311 28.65 6.22 -3.20
CA GLN A 311 27.88 6.59 -2.01
C GLN A 311 27.70 8.11 -1.92
N GLU A 312 27.06 8.73 -2.92
CA GLU A 312 26.87 10.19 -2.95
C GLU A 312 25.51 10.66 -2.42
N ASP A 313 24.62 9.73 -2.00
CA ASP A 313 23.24 10.11 -1.62
C ASP A 313 23.04 10.31 -0.10
N GLU A 314 24.10 10.38 0.71
CA GLU A 314 23.99 10.65 2.17
C GLU A 314 23.98 12.15 2.53
N GLU A 315 24.14 13.08 1.58
CA GLU A 315 24.24 14.52 1.91
C GLU A 315 22.91 15.28 1.86
N ASP A 316 21.81 14.68 1.42
CA ASP A 316 20.51 15.37 1.31
C ASP A 316 19.58 15.20 2.53
N ASP A 317 20.03 14.57 3.63
CA ASP A 317 19.25 14.37 4.86
C ASP A 317 19.69 15.27 6.04
N GLN A 318 20.07 16.54 5.77
CA GLN A 318 20.24 17.55 6.83
C GLN A 318 19.21 18.66 6.73
#